data_c594a36ab7918b5b2c40eefa76fe50ac
#
_entry.id   c594a36ab7918b5b2c40eefa76fe50ac
#
_cell.length_a   1.000
_cell.length_b   1.000
_cell.length_c   1.000
_cell.angle_alpha   90.00
_cell.angle_beta   90.00
_cell.angle_gamma   90.00
#
_symmetry.space_group_name_H-M   'P 1'
#
loop_
_entity.id
_entity.type
_entity.pdbx_description
1 polymer ?
#
loop_
_entity_poly.entity_id
_entity_poly.type
_entity_poly.pdbx_seq_one_letter_code
_entity_poly.pdbx_strand_id
1 'polypeptide(L)'
;HRYSSAASDVYKRQLQLFINAFPDSEFIEDANNLIFELDYRLELKEFNIALQYNVLTDYQAAIKSFENFLIDFPGSDLREKAMYYRFDSAYKLAINSVVWRQKERIENAVSYFNSFINNYKESEFLVEMETKMSELTEINNT
;
A
#
# COMPACT_ATOMS: atom_id res chain seq x y z
N HIS A 1 -9.83 -2.35 17.38
CA HIS A 1 -8.78 -2.60 16.40
C HIS A 1 -7.48 -3.16 17.00
N ARG A 2 -6.98 -2.58 18.09
CA ARG A 2 -5.79 -3.09 18.79
C ARG A 2 -5.97 -4.52 19.32
N TYR A 3 -7.13 -4.85 19.86
CA TYR A 3 -7.43 -6.18 20.38
C TYR A 3 -7.45 -7.26 19.30
N SER A 4 -7.99 -6.95 18.12
CA SER A 4 -8.04 -7.87 16.98
C SER A 4 -6.64 -8.21 16.47
N SER A 5 -5.75 -7.23 16.35
CA SER A 5 -4.35 -7.44 15.92
C SER A 5 -3.55 -8.23 16.95
N ALA A 6 -3.68 -7.88 18.26
CA ALA A 6 -2.99 -8.59 19.34
C ALA A 6 -3.44 -10.05 19.43
N ALA A 7 -4.75 -10.32 19.33
CA ALA A 7 -5.28 -11.68 19.33
C ALA A 7 -4.79 -12.49 18.12
N SER A 8 -4.72 -11.87 16.94
CA SER A 8 -4.19 -12.50 15.73
C SER A 8 -2.71 -12.83 15.86
N ASP A 9 -1.92 -11.94 16.45
CA ASP A 9 -0.49 -12.16 16.69
C ASP A 9 -0.25 -13.33 17.67
N VAL A 10 -1.02 -13.39 18.74
CA VAL A 10 -0.96 -14.52 19.71
C VAL A 10 -1.31 -15.83 19.01
N TYR A 11 -2.39 -15.85 18.25
CA TYR A 11 -2.83 -17.05 17.53
C TYR A 11 -1.81 -17.50 16.49
N LYS A 12 -1.27 -16.57 15.72
CA LYS A 12 -0.21 -16.82 14.75
C LYS A 12 1.03 -17.42 15.41
N ARG A 13 1.44 -16.88 16.56
CA ARG A 13 2.57 -17.41 17.34
C ARG A 13 2.31 -18.83 17.80
N GLN A 14 1.11 -19.13 18.28
CA GLN A 14 0.72 -20.49 18.69
C GLN A 14 0.79 -21.47 17.51
N LEU A 15 0.31 -21.09 16.34
CA LEU A 15 0.41 -21.89 15.13
C LEU A 15 1.86 -22.13 14.72
N GLN A 16 2.72 -21.12 14.82
CA GLN A 16 4.14 -21.24 14.51
C GLN A 16 4.85 -22.19 15.48
N LEU A 17 4.53 -22.12 16.77
CA LEU A 17 5.05 -23.03 17.78
C LEU A 17 4.62 -24.48 17.51
N PHE A 18 3.37 -24.68 17.09
CA PHE A 18 2.87 -26.00 16.70
C PHE A 18 3.65 -26.56 15.51
N ILE A 19 3.87 -25.76 14.46
CA ILE A 19 4.61 -26.19 13.27
C ILE A 19 6.04 -26.57 13.64
N ASN A 20 6.69 -25.78 14.50
CA ASN A 20 8.07 -26.06 14.93
C ASN A 20 8.17 -27.31 15.80
N ALA A 21 7.17 -27.54 16.66
CA ALA A 21 7.17 -28.68 17.59
C ALA A 21 6.78 -30.00 16.90
N PHE A 22 5.93 -29.96 15.89
CA PHE A 22 5.38 -31.14 15.23
C PHE A 22 5.49 -31.05 13.70
N PRO A 23 6.73 -31.00 13.14
CA PRO A 23 6.93 -30.75 11.70
C PRO A 23 6.37 -31.86 10.80
N ASP A 24 6.15 -33.05 11.34
CA ASP A 24 5.62 -34.20 10.59
C ASP A 24 4.12 -34.39 10.79
N SER A 25 3.44 -33.48 11.46
CA SER A 25 1.99 -33.55 11.69
C SER A 25 1.20 -33.44 10.38
N GLU A 26 0.11 -34.18 10.28
CA GLU A 26 -0.86 -34.07 9.17
C GLU A 26 -1.56 -32.69 9.11
N PHE A 27 -1.49 -31.90 10.20
CA PHE A 27 -2.09 -30.56 10.31
C PHE A 27 -1.15 -29.42 9.94
N ILE A 28 0.07 -29.69 9.48
CA ILE A 28 1.06 -28.65 9.11
C ILE A 28 0.55 -27.79 7.97
N GLU A 29 -0.04 -28.37 6.93
CA GLU A 29 -0.59 -27.63 5.80
C GLU A 29 -1.72 -26.69 6.26
N ASP A 30 -2.63 -27.20 7.09
CA ASP A 30 -3.73 -26.39 7.65
C ASP A 30 -3.20 -25.22 8.50
N ALA A 31 -2.19 -25.48 9.35
CA ALA A 31 -1.57 -24.46 10.18
C ALA A 31 -0.90 -23.37 9.33
N ASN A 32 -0.17 -23.71 8.28
CA ASN A 32 0.44 -22.78 7.36
C ASN A 32 -0.61 -21.94 6.61
N ASN A 33 -1.69 -22.57 6.17
CA ASN A 33 -2.80 -21.87 5.51
C ASN A 33 -3.48 -20.86 6.43
N LEU A 34 -3.65 -21.20 7.72
CA LEU A 34 -4.20 -20.27 8.71
C LEU A 34 -3.29 -19.07 8.95
N ILE A 35 -1.98 -19.28 9.04
CA ILE A 35 -1.00 -18.19 9.17
C ILE A 35 -1.09 -17.27 7.95
N PHE A 36 -1.08 -17.84 6.75
CA PHE A 36 -1.21 -17.07 5.50
C PHE A 36 -2.49 -16.25 5.49
N GLU A 37 -3.61 -16.83 5.88
CA GLU A 37 -4.91 -16.15 5.93
C GLU A 37 -4.92 -14.99 6.94
N LEU A 38 -4.31 -15.18 8.11
CA LEU A 38 -4.17 -14.13 9.12
C LEU A 38 -3.30 -12.97 8.62
N ASP A 39 -2.17 -13.28 7.98
CA ASP A 39 -1.29 -12.28 7.39
C ASP A 39 -2.01 -11.49 6.28
N TYR A 40 -2.73 -12.18 5.41
CA TYR A 40 -3.48 -11.54 4.33
C TYR A 40 -4.58 -10.61 4.85
N ARG A 41 -5.29 -11.03 5.89
CA ARG A 41 -6.31 -10.18 6.53
C ARG A 41 -5.71 -8.90 7.10
N LEU A 42 -4.53 -8.99 7.71
CA LEU A 42 -3.84 -7.82 8.25
C LEU A 42 -3.40 -6.88 7.12
N GLU A 43 -2.80 -7.42 6.07
CA GLU A 43 -2.41 -6.64 4.89
C GLU A 43 -3.62 -5.92 4.27
N LEU A 44 -4.70 -6.64 4.06
CA LEU A 44 -5.93 -6.09 3.50
C LEU A 44 -6.53 -4.99 4.37
N LYS A 45 -6.51 -5.18 5.68
CA LYS A 45 -6.99 -4.17 6.65
C LYS A 45 -6.17 -2.89 6.54
N GLU A 46 -4.85 -2.99 6.58
CA GLU A 46 -3.96 -1.82 6.49
C GLU A 46 -4.09 -1.11 5.12
N PHE A 47 -4.19 -1.88 4.05
CA PHE A 47 -4.44 -1.34 2.71
C PHE A 47 -5.76 -0.57 2.65
N ASN A 48 -6.83 -1.15 3.18
CA ASN A 48 -8.16 -0.53 3.16
C ASN A 48 -8.22 0.76 4.02
N ILE A 49 -7.48 0.82 5.13
CA ILE A 49 -7.36 2.04 5.93
C ILE A 49 -6.70 3.14 5.10
N ALA A 50 -5.61 2.84 4.41
CA ALA A 50 -4.93 3.79 3.54
C ALA A 50 -5.84 4.27 2.40
N LEU A 51 -6.55 3.34 1.76
CA LEU A 51 -7.50 3.64 0.69
C LEU A 51 -8.65 4.54 1.18
N GLN A 52 -9.13 4.31 2.39
CA GLN A 52 -10.17 5.12 3.00
C GLN A 52 -9.72 6.58 3.17
N TYR A 53 -8.48 6.84 3.56
CA TYR A 53 -7.94 8.19 3.61
C TYR A 53 -7.96 8.86 2.24
N ASN A 54 -7.60 8.14 1.17
CA ASN A 54 -7.68 8.66 -0.20
C ASN A 54 -9.12 9.04 -0.56
N VAL A 55 -10.08 8.16 -0.29
CA VAL A 55 -11.52 8.39 -0.58
C VAL A 55 -12.05 9.58 0.21
N LEU A 56 -11.64 9.74 1.46
CA LEU A 56 -12.05 10.85 2.34
C LEU A 56 -11.27 12.15 2.08
N THR A 57 -10.44 12.19 1.03
CA THR A 57 -9.65 13.35 0.61
C THR A 57 -8.55 13.79 1.59
N ASP A 58 -8.21 12.95 2.56
CA ASP A 58 -7.03 13.16 3.40
C ASP A 58 -5.80 12.55 2.71
N TYR A 59 -5.34 13.23 1.68
CA TYR A 59 -4.28 12.71 0.82
C TYR A 59 -2.93 12.60 1.51
N GLN A 60 -2.62 13.46 2.47
CA GLN A 60 -1.39 13.36 3.25
C GLN A 60 -1.39 12.11 4.12
N ALA A 61 -2.49 11.85 4.81
CA ALA A 61 -2.65 10.63 5.59
C ALA A 61 -2.62 9.37 4.71
N ALA A 62 -3.25 9.44 3.53
CA ALA A 62 -3.24 8.33 2.55
C ALA A 62 -1.81 8.00 2.11
N ILE A 63 -1.03 9.00 1.70
CA ILE A 63 0.37 8.83 1.29
C ILE A 63 1.17 8.15 2.40
N LYS A 64 1.07 8.66 3.62
CA LYS A 64 1.80 8.12 4.76
C LYS A 64 1.40 6.68 5.07
N SER A 65 0.11 6.39 5.00
CA SER A 65 -0.40 5.03 5.25
C SER A 65 0.02 4.04 4.18
N PHE A 66 0.05 4.45 2.91
CA PHE A 66 0.58 3.60 1.84
C PHE A 66 2.09 3.41 1.93
N GLU A 67 2.85 4.43 2.32
CA GLU A 67 4.29 4.28 2.59
C GLU A 67 4.55 3.25 3.69
N ASN A 68 3.83 3.35 4.80
CA ASN A 68 3.94 2.39 5.89
C ASN A 68 3.55 0.97 5.44
N PHE A 69 2.48 0.85 4.64
CA PHE A 69 2.08 -0.44 4.09
C PHE A 69 3.19 -1.08 3.24
N LEU A 70 3.83 -0.30 2.38
CA LEU A 70 4.90 -0.78 1.51
C LEU A 70 6.15 -1.20 2.30
N ILE A 71 6.41 -0.57 3.44
CA ILE A 71 7.52 -0.92 4.35
C ILE A 71 7.17 -2.20 5.11
N ASP A 72 5.95 -2.30 5.63
CA ASP A 72 5.54 -3.40 6.51
C ASP A 72 5.24 -4.69 5.74
N PHE A 73 4.77 -4.58 4.50
CA PHE A 73 4.36 -5.72 3.67
C PHE A 73 5.02 -5.70 2.28
N PRO A 74 6.37 -5.77 2.21
CA PRO A 74 7.08 -5.62 0.92
C PRO A 74 6.78 -6.73 -0.10
N GLY A 75 6.33 -7.90 0.36
CA GLY A 75 5.97 -9.03 -0.49
C GLY A 75 4.48 -9.19 -0.74
N SER A 76 3.66 -8.21 -0.37
CA SER A 76 2.20 -8.30 -0.52
C SER A 76 1.75 -8.31 -1.98
N ASP A 77 0.73 -9.10 -2.29
CA ASP A 77 0.05 -9.06 -3.57
C ASP A 77 -0.66 -7.72 -3.83
N LEU A 78 -0.88 -6.93 -2.77
CA LEU A 78 -1.47 -5.58 -2.86
C LEU A 78 -0.43 -4.49 -3.12
N ARG A 79 0.85 -4.85 -3.26
CA ARG A 79 1.96 -3.89 -3.42
C ARG A 79 1.77 -2.98 -4.65
N GLU A 80 1.42 -3.53 -5.79
CA GLU A 80 1.19 -2.76 -7.02
C GLU A 80 0.08 -1.72 -6.82
N LYS A 81 -1.05 -2.14 -6.26
CA LYS A 81 -2.17 -1.25 -5.95
C LYS A 81 -1.78 -0.18 -4.92
N ALA A 82 -1.01 -0.54 -3.90
CA ALA A 82 -0.55 0.40 -2.88
C ALA A 82 0.36 1.47 -3.49
N MET A 83 1.26 1.09 -4.38
CA MET A 83 2.13 2.04 -5.09
C MET A 83 1.32 2.94 -6.04
N TYR A 84 0.31 2.38 -6.71
CA TYR A 84 -0.60 3.17 -7.55
C TYR A 84 -1.38 4.20 -6.72
N TYR A 85 -2.02 3.78 -5.63
CA TYR A 85 -2.81 4.69 -4.81
C TYR A 85 -1.95 5.70 -4.04
N ARG A 86 -0.71 5.38 -3.72
CA ARG A 86 0.24 6.37 -3.19
C ARG A 86 0.49 7.47 -4.22
N PHE A 87 0.72 7.09 -5.46
CA PHE A 87 0.84 8.06 -6.57
C PHE A 87 -0.46 8.85 -6.75
N ASP A 88 -1.61 8.18 -6.82
CA ASP A 88 -2.90 8.83 -6.98
C ASP A 88 -3.18 9.86 -5.88
N SER A 89 -2.87 9.51 -4.63
CA SER A 89 -2.99 10.42 -3.49
C SER A 89 -2.07 11.63 -3.64
N ALA A 90 -0.83 11.41 -4.07
CA ALA A 90 0.13 12.50 -4.30
C ALA A 90 -0.29 13.39 -5.47
N TYR A 91 -0.83 12.81 -6.54
CA TYR A 91 -1.40 13.54 -7.67
C TYR A 91 -2.56 14.44 -7.22
N LYS A 92 -3.53 13.89 -6.50
CA LYS A 92 -4.69 14.64 -5.99
C LYS A 92 -4.26 15.74 -5.02
N LEU A 93 -3.27 15.45 -4.18
CA LEU A 93 -2.71 16.46 -3.29
C LEU A 93 -2.07 17.61 -4.06
N ALA A 94 -1.34 17.31 -5.12
CA ALA A 94 -0.67 18.32 -5.95
C ALA A 94 -1.65 19.23 -6.68
N ILE A 95 -2.67 18.66 -7.33
CA ILE A 95 -3.66 19.46 -8.10
C ILE A 95 -4.55 20.32 -7.20
N ASN A 96 -4.74 19.93 -5.95
CA ASN A 96 -5.56 20.66 -4.98
C ASN A 96 -4.73 21.57 -4.04
N SER A 97 -3.45 21.76 -4.34
CA SER A 97 -2.54 22.51 -3.49
C SER A 97 -2.60 24.01 -3.75
N VAL A 98 -2.27 24.75 -2.70
CA VAL A 98 -1.89 26.17 -2.84
C VAL A 98 -0.61 26.30 -3.66
N VAL A 99 -0.48 27.40 -4.40
CA VAL A 99 0.57 27.60 -5.42
C VAL A 99 1.98 27.37 -4.89
N TRP A 100 2.29 27.89 -3.67
CA TRP A 100 3.64 27.79 -3.12
C TRP A 100 4.05 26.38 -2.66
N ARG A 101 3.10 25.45 -2.52
CA ARG A 101 3.38 24.06 -2.20
C ARG A 101 3.28 23.13 -3.41
N GLN A 102 2.74 23.61 -4.50
CA GLN A 102 2.39 22.79 -5.66
C GLN A 102 3.61 22.15 -6.30
N LYS A 103 4.70 22.91 -6.44
CA LYS A 103 5.94 22.39 -7.03
C LYS A 103 6.49 21.17 -6.28
N GLU A 104 6.62 21.28 -4.96
CA GLU A 104 7.10 20.21 -4.10
C GLU A 104 6.20 18.96 -4.23
N ARG A 105 4.90 19.17 -4.22
CA ARG A 105 3.92 18.08 -4.30
C ARG A 105 3.90 17.39 -5.67
N ILE A 106 4.11 18.15 -6.74
CA ILE A 106 4.30 17.60 -8.09
C ILE A 106 5.57 16.75 -8.13
N GLU A 107 6.68 17.23 -7.58
CA GLU A 107 7.94 16.49 -7.52
C GLU A 107 7.78 15.15 -6.79
N ASN A 108 7.03 15.12 -5.69
CA ASN A 108 6.72 13.89 -4.97
C ASN A 108 5.89 12.91 -5.82
N ALA A 109 4.87 13.40 -6.52
CA ALA A 109 4.06 12.57 -7.40
C ALA A 109 4.90 11.99 -8.55
N VAL A 110 5.78 12.79 -9.14
CA VAL A 110 6.74 12.35 -10.18
C VAL A 110 7.63 11.23 -9.64
N SER A 111 8.16 11.40 -8.44
CA SER A 111 9.00 10.38 -7.79
C SER A 111 8.26 9.06 -7.61
N TYR A 112 7.00 9.10 -7.17
CA TYR A 112 6.17 7.90 -7.01
C TYR A 112 5.82 7.26 -8.35
N PHE A 113 5.58 8.06 -9.38
CA PHE A 113 5.39 7.54 -10.73
C PHE A 113 6.62 6.80 -11.24
N ASN A 114 7.80 7.39 -11.11
CA ASN A 114 9.05 6.77 -11.53
C ASN A 114 9.32 5.46 -10.77
N SER A 115 9.06 5.45 -9.48
CA SER A 115 9.17 4.24 -8.66
C SER A 115 8.20 3.15 -9.13
N PHE A 116 6.97 3.52 -9.45
CA PHE A 116 5.97 2.59 -9.95
C PHE A 116 6.40 1.96 -11.29
N ILE A 117 6.80 2.79 -12.25
CA ILE A 117 7.17 2.32 -13.59
C ILE A 117 8.40 1.40 -13.56
N ASN A 118 9.34 1.66 -12.65
CA ASN A 118 10.52 0.81 -12.47
C ASN A 118 10.17 -0.58 -11.94
N ASN A 119 9.12 -0.69 -11.14
CA ASN A 119 8.67 -1.96 -10.55
C ASN A 119 7.64 -2.69 -11.42
N TYR A 120 6.82 -1.97 -12.18
CA TYR A 120 5.66 -2.53 -12.88
C TYR A 120 5.54 -1.96 -14.30
N LYS A 121 6.48 -2.34 -15.18
CA LYS A 121 6.59 -1.81 -16.55
C LYS A 121 5.41 -2.16 -17.47
N GLU A 122 4.66 -3.20 -17.13
CA GLU A 122 3.54 -3.70 -17.94
C GLU A 122 2.19 -3.56 -17.22
N SER A 123 2.14 -2.71 -16.18
CA SER A 123 0.93 -2.52 -15.40
C SER A 123 -0.19 -1.88 -16.21
N GLU A 124 -1.41 -2.34 -16.00
CA GLU A 124 -2.63 -1.73 -16.55
C GLU A 124 -2.91 -0.33 -16.01
N PHE A 125 -2.32 0.04 -14.86
CA PHE A 125 -2.45 1.38 -14.28
C PHE A 125 -1.66 2.46 -15.03
N LEU A 126 -0.68 2.09 -15.84
CA LEU A 126 0.25 3.04 -16.46
C LEU A 126 -0.45 4.04 -17.38
N VAL A 127 -1.45 3.63 -18.14
CA VAL A 127 -2.18 4.53 -19.05
C VAL A 127 -2.83 5.68 -18.29
N GLU A 128 -3.52 5.36 -17.20
CA GLU A 128 -4.15 6.36 -16.33
C GLU A 128 -3.10 7.24 -15.65
N MET A 129 -2.02 6.64 -15.16
CA MET A 129 -0.94 7.38 -14.48
C MET A 129 -0.25 8.35 -15.42
N GLU A 130 -0.02 7.97 -16.67
CA GLU A 130 0.59 8.84 -17.70
C GLU A 130 -0.31 10.05 -18.01
N THR A 131 -1.62 9.85 -18.06
CA THR A 131 -2.59 10.93 -18.21
C THR A 131 -2.50 11.91 -17.03
N LYS A 132 -2.47 11.42 -15.81
CA LYS A 132 -2.31 12.23 -14.60
C LYS A 132 -0.97 12.97 -14.58
N MET A 133 0.10 12.31 -15.03
CA MET A 133 1.42 12.93 -15.15
C MET A 133 1.42 14.08 -16.16
N SER A 134 0.72 13.94 -17.28
CA SER A 134 0.57 15.02 -18.27
C SER A 134 -0.11 16.24 -17.67
N GLU A 135 -1.16 16.06 -16.89
CA GLU A 135 -1.84 17.15 -16.16
C GLU A 135 -0.88 17.87 -15.19
N LEU A 136 -0.09 17.13 -14.44
CA LEU A 136 0.91 17.71 -13.51
C LEU A 136 1.98 18.50 -14.26
N THR A 137 2.42 18.01 -15.41
CA THR A 137 3.42 18.69 -16.24
C THR A 137 2.88 20.02 -16.77
N GLU A 138 1.62 20.06 -17.21
CA GLU A 138 0.97 21.30 -17.67
C GLU A 138 0.90 22.35 -16.55
N ILE A 139 0.52 21.94 -15.33
CA ILE A 139 0.48 22.82 -14.18
C ILE A 139 1.87 23.38 -13.86
N ASN A 140 2.90 22.53 -13.89
CA ASN A 140 4.27 22.93 -13.54
C ASN A 140 4.88 23.92 -14.56
N ASN A 141 4.37 23.92 -15.80
CA ASN A 141 4.84 24.80 -16.87
C ASN A 141 4.10 26.17 -16.93
N THR A 142 3.07 26.34 -16.13
CA THR A 142 2.34 27.61 -16.01
C THR A 142 2.79 28.41 -14.80
#